data_999ae12c03afef6e1fa8002ff77e2371
#
_entry.id   999ae12c03afef6e1fa8002ff77e2371
#
_cell.length_a   1.000
_cell.length_b   1.000
_cell.length_c   1.000
_cell.angle_alpha   90.00
_cell.angle_beta   90.00
_cell.angle_gamma   90.00
#
_symmetry.space_group_name_H-M   'P 1'
#
loop_
_entity.id
_entity.type
_entity.pdbx_description
1 polymer ?
#
loop_
_entity_poly.entity_id
_entity_poly.type
_entity_poly.pdbx_seq_one_letter_code
_entity_poly.pdbx_strand_id
1 'polypeptide(L)'
;MSPLKRPVARYLATLLLTVGTTVASADTPTPVNLSPGPRVADESGADLYSHICQGCHMPEGLGAVGAGHYPKLAGDPALASWQYVATTVLGGRNGMPSFGMRADKEEVFGAATLSDKEVADVVNYVRSHFGNKFKEKVTVSQVAGLPHPGAPGNPGSTVSH
;
A
#
# COMPACT_ATOMS: atom_id res chain seq x y z
N MET A 1 24.89 47.19 83.21
CA MET A 1 24.10 47.05 81.99
C MET A 1 24.41 45.68 81.42
N SER A 2 23.54 44.67 81.67
CA SER A 2 23.76 43.25 81.32
C SER A 2 23.08 42.91 79.96
N PRO A 3 23.76 42.18 79.09
CA PRO A 3 23.10 41.68 77.91
C PRO A 3 22.37 40.34 78.17
N LEU A 4 21.13 40.28 77.76
CA LEU A 4 20.29 39.10 77.80
C LEU A 4 20.86 37.99 76.85
N LYS A 5 21.10 36.81 77.45
CA LYS A 5 21.35 35.58 76.71
C LYS A 5 20.02 34.98 76.25
N ARG A 6 19.82 34.84 74.96
CA ARG A 6 18.70 34.09 74.36
C ARG A 6 19.11 32.66 74.14
N PRO A 7 18.31 31.64 74.53
CA PRO A 7 18.60 30.25 74.17
C PRO A 7 18.19 29.95 72.77
N VAL A 8 19.12 29.38 72.01
CA VAL A 8 18.86 28.81 70.66
C VAL A 8 18.21 27.45 70.82
N ALA A 9 16.90 27.42 70.55
CA ALA A 9 16.18 26.16 70.45
C ALA A 9 16.61 25.45 69.16
N ARG A 10 17.21 24.28 69.33
CA ARG A 10 17.57 23.36 68.24
C ARG A 10 16.31 22.60 67.82
N TYR A 11 15.70 22.98 66.72
CA TYR A 11 14.68 22.17 66.06
C TYR A 11 15.38 21.13 65.19
N LEU A 12 15.43 19.87 65.64
CA LEU A 12 15.74 18.70 64.86
C LEU A 12 14.50 18.40 64.01
N ALA A 13 14.48 18.89 62.78
CA ALA A 13 13.51 18.49 61.80
C ALA A 13 13.97 17.14 61.17
N THR A 14 13.35 16.07 61.59
CA THR A 14 13.48 14.73 61.00
C THR A 14 12.75 14.77 59.65
N LEU A 15 13.51 14.88 58.58
CA LEU A 15 13.00 14.78 57.22
C LEU A 15 12.78 13.31 56.87
N LEU A 16 11.53 12.82 56.98
CA LEU A 16 11.12 11.51 56.48
C LEU A 16 11.08 11.53 54.95
N LEU A 17 12.09 10.97 54.32
CA LEU A 17 12.15 10.80 52.87
C LEU A 17 11.27 9.59 52.51
N THR A 18 10.02 9.82 52.10
CA THR A 18 9.17 8.80 51.51
C THR A 18 9.61 8.56 50.08
N VAL A 19 10.35 7.49 49.86
CA VAL A 19 10.65 7.02 48.50
C VAL A 19 9.37 6.43 47.93
N GLY A 20 8.67 7.23 47.12
CA GLY A 20 7.55 6.76 46.34
C GLY A 20 8.07 5.93 45.17
N THR A 21 7.91 4.62 45.25
CA THR A 21 8.15 3.73 44.10
C THR A 21 7.01 3.92 43.11
N THR A 22 7.25 4.72 42.05
CA THR A 22 6.37 4.73 40.89
C THR A 22 6.59 3.45 40.10
N VAL A 23 5.66 2.50 40.21
CA VAL A 23 5.56 1.37 39.32
C VAL A 23 5.19 1.93 37.94
N ALA A 24 6.16 2.01 37.05
CA ALA A 24 5.89 2.23 35.64
C ALA A 24 5.08 1.03 35.14
N SER A 25 3.80 1.27 34.86
CA SER A 25 2.98 0.29 34.12
C SER A 25 3.64 0.14 32.75
N ALA A 26 4.26 -1.00 32.50
CA ALA A 26 4.69 -1.35 31.16
C ALA A 26 3.40 -1.49 30.33
N ASP A 27 3.17 -0.55 29.43
CA ASP A 27 2.17 -0.69 28.39
C ASP A 27 2.51 -1.97 27.61
N THR A 28 1.74 -3.03 27.87
CA THR A 28 1.76 -4.21 27.02
C THR A 28 1.36 -3.74 25.63
N PRO A 29 2.21 -3.92 24.59
CA PRO A 29 1.82 -3.57 23.25
C PRO A 29 0.55 -4.36 22.92
N THR A 30 -0.54 -3.64 22.73
CA THR A 30 -1.78 -4.22 22.20
C THR A 30 -1.42 -4.94 20.90
N PRO A 31 -1.76 -6.23 20.75
CA PRO A 31 -1.52 -6.89 19.48
C PRO A 31 -2.27 -6.09 18.40
N VAL A 32 -1.52 -5.45 17.52
CA VAL A 32 -2.10 -4.82 16.33
C VAL A 32 -2.76 -5.94 15.56
N ASN A 33 -4.09 -5.94 15.59
CA ASN A 33 -4.88 -6.84 14.77
C ASN A 33 -4.67 -6.38 13.32
N LEU A 34 -3.71 -7.01 12.65
CA LEU A 34 -3.44 -6.84 11.22
C LEU A 34 -4.49 -7.63 10.42
N SER A 35 -5.76 -7.52 10.81
CA SER A 35 -6.80 -7.94 9.90
C SER A 35 -6.54 -7.24 8.57
N PRO A 36 -6.57 -7.96 7.44
CA PRO A 36 -6.56 -7.31 6.13
C PRO A 36 -7.63 -6.23 6.21
N GLY A 37 -7.22 -4.97 5.99
CA GLY A 37 -8.16 -3.85 5.97
C GLY A 37 -9.34 -4.26 5.06
N PRO A 38 -10.55 -3.75 5.30
CA PRO A 38 -11.66 -4.06 4.43
C PRO A 38 -11.18 -3.80 3.01
N ARG A 39 -11.17 -4.85 2.17
CA ARG A 39 -11.06 -4.64 0.73
C ARG A 39 -12.17 -3.67 0.42
N VAL A 40 -11.83 -2.49 -0.09
CA VAL A 40 -12.84 -1.55 -0.57
C VAL A 40 -13.40 -2.23 -1.81
N ALA A 41 -14.41 -3.07 -1.58
CA ALA A 41 -15.13 -3.73 -2.65
C ALA A 41 -15.75 -2.63 -3.52
N ASP A 42 -15.55 -2.72 -4.84
CA ASP A 42 -16.07 -1.80 -5.84
C ASP A 42 -15.39 -0.42 -5.97
N GLU A 43 -14.07 -0.33 -5.77
CA GLU A 43 -13.34 0.87 -6.17
C GLU A 43 -13.47 1.09 -7.69
N SER A 44 -13.70 2.34 -8.08
CA SER A 44 -13.69 2.72 -9.50
C SER A 44 -12.27 2.61 -10.07
N GLY A 45 -12.14 2.52 -11.40
CA GLY A 45 -10.83 2.56 -12.04
C GLY A 45 -10.02 3.82 -11.72
N ALA A 46 -10.69 4.94 -11.41
CA ALA A 46 -10.06 6.18 -10.96
C ALA A 46 -9.47 6.04 -9.55
N ASP A 47 -10.23 5.43 -8.63
CA ASP A 47 -9.78 5.21 -7.25
C ASP A 47 -8.62 4.22 -7.21
N LEU A 48 -8.72 3.11 -7.94
CA LEU A 48 -7.63 2.14 -8.09
C LEU A 48 -6.36 2.78 -8.64
N TYR A 49 -6.50 3.64 -9.65
CA TYR A 49 -5.36 4.38 -10.18
C TYR A 49 -4.74 5.28 -9.11
N SER A 50 -5.56 6.05 -8.40
CA SER A 50 -5.09 7.01 -7.40
C SER A 50 -4.45 6.33 -6.18
N HIS A 51 -4.94 5.17 -5.76
CA HIS A 51 -4.43 4.48 -4.57
C HIS A 51 -3.24 3.56 -4.85
N ILE A 52 -3.15 3.01 -6.08
CA ILE A 52 -2.16 1.98 -6.40
C ILE A 52 -1.19 2.47 -7.49
N CYS A 53 -1.71 2.90 -8.63
CA CYS A 53 -0.89 3.08 -9.83
C CYS A 53 -0.13 4.41 -9.85
N GLN A 54 -0.74 5.49 -9.35
CA GLN A 54 -0.15 6.83 -9.38
C GLN A 54 1.15 6.94 -8.56
N GLY A 55 1.37 6.06 -7.59
CA GLY A 55 2.61 6.03 -6.81
C GLY A 55 3.86 5.85 -7.69
N CYS A 56 3.72 5.16 -8.81
CA CYS A 56 4.77 4.97 -9.82
C CYS A 56 4.50 5.78 -11.09
N HIS A 57 3.27 5.78 -11.61
CA HIS A 57 2.94 6.40 -12.89
C HIS A 57 2.58 7.89 -12.79
N MET A 58 2.60 8.48 -11.60
CA MET A 58 2.26 9.86 -11.27
C MET A 58 0.77 10.21 -11.51
N PRO A 59 0.22 11.22 -10.83
CA PRO A 59 -1.21 11.54 -10.91
C PRO A 59 -1.71 11.83 -12.33
N GLU A 60 -0.86 12.42 -13.18
CA GLU A 60 -1.16 12.77 -14.56
C GLU A 60 -0.75 11.68 -15.57
N GLY A 61 -0.31 10.51 -15.10
CA GLY A 61 0.16 9.44 -15.96
C GLY A 61 1.45 9.76 -16.73
N LEU A 62 2.25 10.72 -16.25
CA LEU A 62 3.46 11.17 -16.94
C LEU A 62 4.66 10.27 -16.70
N GLY A 63 4.55 9.34 -15.76
CA GLY A 63 5.66 8.51 -15.34
C GLY A 63 6.77 9.30 -14.66
N ALA A 64 7.86 8.64 -14.32
CA ALA A 64 9.01 9.28 -13.68
C ALA A 64 10.33 8.59 -14.07
N VAL A 65 11.43 9.37 -13.99
CA VAL A 65 12.79 8.87 -14.14
C VAL A 65 13.59 9.36 -12.93
N GLY A 66 14.29 8.44 -12.28
CA GLY A 66 15.09 8.72 -11.09
C GLY A 66 15.72 7.44 -10.57
N ALA A 67 15.45 7.08 -9.32
CA ALA A 67 15.89 5.80 -8.76
C ALA A 67 15.28 4.57 -9.48
N GLY A 68 14.21 4.78 -10.26
CA GLY A 68 13.59 3.82 -11.16
C GLY A 68 13.15 4.52 -12.45
N HIS A 69 12.72 3.70 -13.41
CA HIS A 69 12.09 4.18 -14.63
C HIS A 69 10.63 3.71 -14.66
N TYR A 70 9.72 4.66 -14.52
CA TYR A 70 8.29 4.41 -14.53
C TYR A 70 7.70 4.95 -15.85
N PRO A 71 7.13 4.09 -16.70
CA PRO A 71 6.72 4.51 -18.03
C PRO A 71 5.55 5.51 -17.98
N LYS A 72 5.57 6.40 -18.93
CA LYS A 72 4.48 7.33 -19.19
C LYS A 72 3.28 6.59 -19.75
N LEU A 73 2.10 6.84 -19.19
CA LEU A 73 0.82 6.34 -19.69
C LEU A 73 0.07 7.41 -20.52
N ALA A 74 0.38 8.67 -20.27
CA ALA A 74 -0.27 9.78 -20.97
C ALA A 74 0.08 9.80 -22.47
N GLY A 75 -0.93 9.60 -23.31
CA GLY A 75 -0.76 9.59 -24.77
C GLY A 75 0.09 8.41 -25.27
N ASP A 76 0.15 7.30 -24.53
CA ASP A 76 0.92 6.12 -24.92
C ASP A 76 0.14 5.27 -25.95
N PRO A 77 0.65 5.10 -27.19
CA PRO A 77 0.00 4.30 -28.22
C PRO A 77 -0.05 2.80 -27.86
N ALA A 78 0.81 2.30 -26.99
CA ALA A 78 0.78 0.90 -26.54
C ALA A 78 -0.52 0.55 -25.79
N LEU A 79 -1.19 1.55 -25.20
CA LEU A 79 -2.49 1.37 -24.54
C LEU A 79 -3.63 1.07 -25.51
N ALA A 80 -3.40 1.12 -26.83
CA ALA A 80 -4.37 0.66 -27.82
C ALA A 80 -4.71 -0.82 -27.65
N SER A 81 -3.72 -1.65 -27.28
CA SER A 81 -3.95 -3.06 -26.97
C SER A 81 -4.37 -3.21 -25.51
N TRP A 82 -5.66 -3.41 -25.28
CA TRP A 82 -6.14 -3.67 -23.93
C TRP A 82 -5.58 -4.96 -23.35
N GLN A 83 -5.33 -5.98 -24.19
CA GLN A 83 -4.73 -7.24 -23.75
C GLN A 83 -3.32 -7.02 -23.18
N TYR A 84 -2.53 -6.19 -23.87
CA TYR A 84 -1.20 -5.83 -23.37
C TYR A 84 -1.28 -5.13 -22.02
N VAL A 85 -2.19 -4.17 -21.85
CA VAL A 85 -2.36 -3.45 -20.58
C VAL A 85 -2.82 -4.41 -19.49
N ALA A 86 -3.87 -5.18 -19.74
CA ALA A 86 -4.43 -6.10 -18.75
C ALA A 86 -3.41 -7.19 -18.34
N THR A 87 -2.70 -7.80 -19.29
CA THR A 87 -1.66 -8.79 -18.96
C THR A 87 -0.49 -8.18 -18.21
N THR A 88 -0.15 -6.92 -18.48
CA THR A 88 0.89 -6.19 -17.73
C THR A 88 0.45 -5.93 -16.29
N VAL A 89 -0.79 -5.55 -16.06
CA VAL A 89 -1.35 -5.38 -14.71
C VAL A 89 -1.42 -6.72 -13.98
N LEU A 90 -1.94 -7.76 -14.64
CA LEU A 90 -2.06 -9.10 -14.05
C LEU A 90 -0.69 -9.68 -13.67
N GLY A 91 0.23 -9.71 -14.61
CA GLY A 91 1.50 -10.43 -14.50
C GLY A 91 2.69 -9.62 -14.03
N GLY A 92 2.60 -8.29 -14.06
CA GLY A 92 3.74 -7.41 -13.84
C GLY A 92 4.70 -7.39 -15.05
N ARG A 93 5.61 -6.42 -15.07
CA ARG A 93 6.65 -6.31 -16.11
C ARG A 93 7.76 -5.33 -15.73
N ASN A 94 9.03 -5.69 -15.96
CA ASN A 94 10.19 -4.78 -15.83
C ASN A 94 10.21 -3.96 -14.54
N GLY A 95 9.98 -4.60 -13.39
CA GLY A 95 9.91 -3.93 -12.09
C GLY A 95 8.50 -3.47 -11.67
N MET A 96 7.52 -3.46 -12.58
CA MET A 96 6.11 -3.32 -12.18
C MET A 96 5.67 -4.63 -11.53
N PRO A 97 5.13 -4.60 -10.30
CA PRO A 97 4.66 -5.80 -9.61
C PRO A 97 3.44 -6.41 -10.33
N SER A 98 3.21 -7.70 -10.09
CA SER A 98 1.98 -8.40 -10.48
C SER A 98 0.87 -8.00 -9.52
N PHE A 99 -0.27 -7.58 -10.07
CA PHE A 99 -1.48 -7.25 -9.32
C PHE A 99 -2.61 -8.27 -9.50
N GLY A 100 -2.43 -9.25 -10.40
CA GLY A 100 -3.43 -10.30 -10.59
C GLY A 100 -3.52 -11.21 -9.38
N MET A 101 -4.75 -11.63 -9.04
CA MET A 101 -4.97 -12.66 -8.03
C MET A 101 -4.32 -13.95 -8.50
N ARG A 102 -3.53 -14.57 -7.62
CA ARG A 102 -2.88 -15.84 -7.91
C ARG A 102 -3.85 -17.00 -7.65
N ALA A 103 -3.94 -17.88 -8.60
CA ALA A 103 -4.78 -19.08 -8.48
C ALA A 103 -4.21 -20.10 -7.47
N ASP A 104 -2.89 -20.04 -7.19
CA ASP A 104 -2.14 -21.05 -6.42
C ASP A 104 -1.71 -20.58 -5.02
N LYS A 105 -2.02 -19.35 -4.63
CA LYS A 105 -1.59 -18.79 -3.34
C LYS A 105 -2.72 -18.08 -2.63
N GLU A 106 -2.88 -18.42 -1.37
CA GLU A 106 -3.52 -17.59 -0.39
C GLU A 106 -2.83 -16.21 -0.37
N GLU A 107 -3.58 -15.15 -0.18
CA GLU A 107 -3.10 -13.76 -0.28
C GLU A 107 -1.72 -13.55 0.33
N VAL A 108 -0.77 -13.10 -0.47
CA VAL A 108 0.54 -12.68 0.04
C VAL A 108 0.32 -11.40 0.83
N PHE A 109 0.55 -11.48 2.12
CA PHE A 109 0.40 -10.36 3.05
C PHE A 109 1.10 -9.10 2.53
N GLY A 110 0.33 -8.03 2.30
CA GLY A 110 0.86 -6.71 1.94
C GLY A 110 1.00 -6.40 0.46
N ALA A 111 0.72 -7.32 -0.46
CA ALA A 111 0.65 -7.00 -1.88
C ALA A 111 -0.80 -6.63 -2.26
N ALA A 112 -0.98 -5.49 -2.93
CA ALA A 112 -2.27 -5.18 -3.53
C ALA A 112 -2.57 -6.21 -4.62
N THR A 113 -3.70 -6.91 -4.49
CA THR A 113 -4.19 -7.84 -5.52
C THR A 113 -5.50 -7.33 -6.06
N LEU A 114 -5.68 -7.38 -7.38
CA LEU A 114 -6.86 -6.91 -8.08
C LEU A 114 -7.66 -8.10 -8.62
N SER A 115 -8.97 -8.05 -8.44
CA SER A 115 -9.91 -8.94 -9.12
C SER A 115 -9.98 -8.60 -10.61
N ASP A 116 -10.55 -9.51 -11.43
CA ASP A 116 -10.73 -9.28 -12.85
C ASP A 116 -11.59 -8.05 -13.15
N LYS A 117 -12.55 -7.75 -12.27
CA LYS A 117 -13.36 -6.53 -12.36
C LYS A 117 -12.49 -5.28 -12.16
N GLU A 118 -11.69 -5.26 -11.11
CA GLU A 118 -10.81 -4.12 -10.80
C GLU A 118 -9.74 -3.93 -11.88
N VAL A 119 -9.20 -5.02 -12.44
CA VAL A 119 -8.30 -4.96 -13.59
C VAL A 119 -9.01 -4.35 -14.80
N ALA A 120 -10.24 -4.80 -15.13
CA ALA A 120 -11.01 -4.23 -16.22
C ALA A 120 -11.26 -2.73 -16.01
N ASP A 121 -11.61 -2.33 -14.79
CA ASP A 121 -11.93 -0.95 -14.45
C ASP A 121 -10.69 -0.03 -14.57
N VAL A 122 -9.55 -0.42 -14.00
CA VAL A 122 -8.34 0.40 -14.10
C VAL A 122 -7.79 0.44 -15.54
N VAL A 123 -7.88 -0.66 -16.29
CA VAL A 123 -7.50 -0.69 -17.71
C VAL A 123 -8.38 0.25 -18.53
N ASN A 124 -9.69 0.26 -18.31
CA ASN A 124 -10.61 1.18 -18.94
C ASN A 124 -10.31 2.65 -18.59
N TYR A 125 -9.96 2.88 -17.33
CA TYR A 125 -9.60 4.22 -16.86
C TYR A 125 -8.35 4.74 -17.57
N VAL A 126 -7.23 4.04 -17.53
CA VAL A 126 -5.98 4.53 -18.14
C VAL A 126 -6.09 4.66 -19.65
N ARG A 127 -6.89 3.82 -20.31
CA ARG A 127 -7.14 3.87 -21.77
C ARG A 127 -8.02 5.04 -22.20
N SER A 128 -8.76 5.66 -21.28
CA SER A 128 -9.66 6.78 -21.59
C SER A 128 -9.23 8.11 -20.95
N HIS A 129 -8.20 8.11 -20.09
CA HIS A 129 -7.70 9.29 -19.39
C HIS A 129 -6.28 9.66 -19.85
N PHE A 130 -5.72 10.70 -19.28
CA PHE A 130 -4.36 11.18 -19.57
C PHE A 130 -4.11 11.48 -21.05
N GLY A 131 -5.13 12.01 -21.73
CA GLY A 131 -5.08 12.30 -23.17
C GLY A 131 -5.31 11.08 -24.08
N ASN A 132 -5.44 9.88 -23.53
CA ASN A 132 -5.82 8.68 -24.25
C ASN A 132 -7.31 8.72 -24.61
N LYS A 133 -7.68 8.15 -25.76
CA LYS A 133 -9.06 8.19 -26.30
C LYS A 133 -9.53 6.84 -26.85
N PHE A 134 -9.05 5.75 -26.27
CA PHE A 134 -9.46 4.40 -26.67
C PHE A 134 -10.86 4.11 -26.13
N LYS A 135 -11.82 3.94 -27.05
CA LYS A 135 -13.26 3.85 -26.71
C LYS A 135 -13.72 2.43 -26.36
N GLU A 136 -12.99 1.44 -26.83
CA GLU A 136 -13.33 0.04 -26.57
C GLU A 136 -13.26 -0.25 -25.07
N LYS A 137 -14.38 -0.72 -24.51
CA LYS A 137 -14.45 -1.10 -23.11
C LYS A 137 -14.03 -2.55 -22.93
N VAL A 138 -13.13 -2.75 -22.00
CA VAL A 138 -12.70 -4.09 -21.55
C VAL A 138 -13.71 -4.61 -20.54
N THR A 139 -14.15 -5.83 -20.74
CA THR A 139 -15.11 -6.50 -19.84
C THR A 139 -14.39 -7.42 -18.86
N VAL A 140 -15.06 -7.74 -17.75
CA VAL A 140 -14.57 -8.68 -16.75
C VAL A 140 -14.28 -10.06 -17.37
N SER A 141 -15.16 -10.55 -18.24
CA SER A 141 -15.00 -11.84 -18.90
C SER A 141 -13.80 -11.88 -19.85
N GLN A 142 -13.45 -10.75 -20.47
CA GLN A 142 -12.24 -10.66 -21.29
C GLN A 142 -10.98 -10.75 -20.43
N VAL A 143 -10.96 -10.10 -19.26
CA VAL A 143 -9.84 -10.20 -18.31
C VAL A 143 -9.73 -11.61 -17.74
N ALA A 144 -10.84 -12.22 -17.33
CA ALA A 144 -10.88 -13.59 -16.83
C ALA A 144 -10.35 -14.63 -17.83
N GLY A 145 -10.45 -14.33 -19.13
CA GLY A 145 -9.89 -15.20 -20.20
C GLY A 145 -8.37 -15.06 -20.42
N LEU A 146 -7.71 -14.12 -19.75
CA LEU A 146 -6.26 -13.93 -19.86
C LEU A 146 -5.49 -14.87 -18.92
N PRO A 147 -4.22 -15.16 -19.21
CA PRO A 147 -3.36 -15.91 -18.29
C PRO A 147 -3.18 -15.15 -16.97
N HIS A 148 -3.52 -15.81 -15.85
CA HIS A 148 -3.32 -15.27 -14.51
C HIS A 148 -2.01 -15.76 -13.90
N PRO A 149 -1.42 -15.03 -12.95
CA PRO A 149 -0.23 -15.48 -12.23
C PRO A 149 -0.50 -16.80 -11.51
N GLY A 150 0.44 -17.74 -11.60
CA GLY A 150 0.31 -19.05 -10.95
C GLY A 150 -0.65 -20.05 -11.62
N ALA A 151 -1.33 -19.65 -12.70
CA ALA A 151 -2.15 -20.60 -13.46
C ALA A 151 -1.28 -21.67 -14.15
N PRO A 152 -1.73 -22.93 -14.21
CA PRO A 152 -1.01 -23.99 -14.94
C PRO A 152 -0.75 -23.58 -16.39
N GLY A 153 0.50 -23.69 -16.84
CA GLY A 153 0.89 -23.34 -18.20
C GLY A 153 1.25 -21.88 -18.44
N ASN A 154 1.20 -21.01 -17.43
CA ASN A 154 1.71 -19.66 -17.55
C ASN A 154 3.24 -19.66 -17.34
N PRO A 155 4.06 -19.26 -18.34
CA PRO A 155 5.53 -19.31 -18.24
C PRO A 155 6.13 -18.38 -17.16
N GLY A 156 5.33 -17.45 -16.60
CA GLY A 156 5.73 -16.60 -15.47
C GLY A 156 5.58 -17.25 -14.08
N SER A 157 5.10 -18.51 -14.00
CA SER A 157 4.88 -19.18 -12.71
C SER A 157 6.12 -19.82 -12.09
N THR A 158 7.24 -19.90 -12.82
CA THR A 158 8.50 -20.41 -12.27
C THR A 158 9.26 -19.28 -11.59
N VAL A 159 8.98 -19.06 -10.31
CA VAL A 159 9.88 -18.33 -9.43
C VAL A 159 11.04 -19.29 -9.13
N SER A 160 12.16 -19.10 -9.80
CA SER A 160 13.42 -19.72 -9.37
C SER A 160 13.80 -19.11 -8.03
N HIS A 161 13.91 -19.95 -7.01
CA HIS A 161 14.49 -19.63 -5.72
C HIS A 161 16.01 -19.50 -5.84
#